data_dc55d0265183a5e9e0c2beb420dd335c
#
_entry.id   dc55d0265183a5e9e0c2beb420dd335c
#
_cell.length_a   1.000
_cell.length_b   1.000
_cell.length_c   1.000
_cell.angle_alpha   90.00
_cell.angle_beta   90.00
_cell.angle_gamma   90.00
#
_symmetry.space_group_name_H-M   'P 1'
#
loop_
_entity.id
_entity.type
_entity.pdbx_description
1 polymer ?
#
loop_
_entity_poly.entity_id
_entity_poly.type
_entity_poly.pdbx_seq_one_letter_code
_entity_poly.pdbx_strand_id
1 'polypeptide(L)'
;MLSDQDIFHRYQIKSNEFKKKADISLIGHSLFDMWEDLPNGTPTLANQSVANLGISGVSTRQYLDVIIKPKLITHLGKHIFLFLGVNDICKEKEYSPAKVMEWLNQILDHLHTISPHSHYYLLEATPVNAISTVTNTQINTLNTYLKANCPETVTYIETQSVFSNSDHELNLALCTDGLHFNQEGYQVLANLLEKYLQQ
;
A
#
# COMPACT_ATOMS: atom_id res chain seq x y z
N MET A 1 -12.99 10.32 10.53
CA MET A 1 -12.75 9.26 9.53
C MET A 1 -13.02 9.86 8.15
N LEU A 2 -12.15 9.64 7.16
CA LEU A 2 -12.37 10.17 5.81
C LEU A 2 -13.55 9.43 5.14
N SER A 3 -14.47 10.21 4.55
CA SER A 3 -15.56 9.68 3.75
C SER A 3 -15.09 9.24 2.35
N ASP A 4 -15.92 8.51 1.61
CA ASP A 4 -15.64 8.16 0.23
C ASP A 4 -15.49 9.41 -0.66
N GLN A 5 -16.22 10.48 -0.34
CA GLN A 5 -16.09 11.78 -1.02
C GLN A 5 -14.73 12.44 -0.75
N ASP A 6 -14.19 12.33 0.48
CA ASP A 6 -12.86 12.83 0.80
C ASP A 6 -11.78 12.06 0.03
N ILE A 7 -11.93 10.73 -0.09
CA ILE A 7 -11.03 9.88 -0.89
C ILE A 7 -11.10 10.26 -2.36
N PHE A 8 -12.32 10.47 -2.92
CA PHE A 8 -12.46 10.91 -4.30
C PHE A 8 -11.83 12.28 -4.54
N HIS A 9 -11.97 13.22 -3.59
CA HIS A 9 -11.33 14.54 -3.69
C HIS A 9 -9.79 14.42 -3.70
N ARG A 10 -9.22 13.56 -2.85
CA ARG A 10 -7.76 13.29 -2.86
C ARG A 10 -7.30 12.70 -4.18
N TYR A 11 -8.05 11.76 -4.75
CA TYR A 11 -7.79 11.27 -6.10
C TYR A 11 -7.80 12.40 -7.13
N GLN A 12 -8.77 13.32 -7.08
CA GLN A 12 -8.83 14.43 -8.04
C GLN A 12 -7.57 15.30 -8.01
N ILE A 13 -7.05 15.58 -6.82
CA ILE A 13 -5.78 16.33 -6.64
C ILE A 13 -4.61 15.57 -7.28
N LYS A 14 -4.56 14.25 -7.17
CA LYS A 14 -3.49 13.38 -7.71
C LYS A 14 -3.79 12.84 -9.11
N SER A 15 -4.82 13.30 -9.79
CA SER A 15 -5.28 12.69 -11.04
C SER A 15 -4.21 12.61 -12.15
N ASN A 16 -3.17 13.44 -12.09
CA ASN A 16 -2.04 13.37 -13.02
C ASN A 16 -1.17 12.11 -12.78
N GLU A 17 -0.93 11.72 -11.51
CA GLU A 17 -0.22 10.47 -11.20
C GLU A 17 -1.01 9.25 -11.70
N PHE A 18 -2.34 9.26 -11.57
CA PHE A 18 -3.21 8.19 -12.05
C PHE A 18 -3.24 8.04 -13.59
N LYS A 19 -2.78 9.06 -14.32
CA LYS A 19 -2.65 9.05 -15.78
C LYS A 19 -1.22 8.80 -16.25
N LYS A 20 -0.26 8.78 -15.34
CA LYS A 20 1.15 8.62 -15.63
C LYS A 20 1.43 7.22 -16.14
N LYS A 21 2.16 7.14 -17.26
CA LYS A 21 2.70 5.87 -17.77
C LYS A 21 4.08 5.68 -17.13
N ALA A 22 4.21 4.65 -16.32
CA ALA A 22 5.43 4.34 -15.60
C ALA A 22 5.67 2.82 -15.59
N ASP A 23 6.89 2.41 -15.28
CA ASP A 23 7.28 1.00 -15.19
C ASP A 23 6.71 0.34 -13.94
N ILE A 24 6.52 1.12 -12.88
CA ILE A 24 6.06 0.67 -11.56
C ILE A 24 4.81 1.44 -11.17
N SER A 25 3.80 0.76 -10.62
CA SER A 25 2.62 1.37 -10.02
C SER A 25 2.57 1.05 -8.52
N LEU A 26 2.49 2.08 -7.68
CA LEU A 26 2.33 1.95 -6.23
C LEU A 26 0.86 2.23 -5.87
N ILE A 27 0.12 1.20 -5.49
CA ILE A 27 -1.29 1.26 -5.09
C ILE A 27 -1.38 1.08 -3.58
N GLY A 28 -1.88 2.09 -2.86
CA GLY A 28 -1.88 1.96 -1.41
C GLY A 28 -2.42 3.17 -0.66
N HIS A 29 -2.09 3.19 0.62
CA HIS A 29 -2.48 4.22 1.57
C HIS A 29 -1.36 5.28 1.77
N SER A 30 -1.36 5.95 2.94
CA SER A 30 -0.44 7.05 3.25
C SER A 30 1.05 6.68 3.13
N LEU A 31 1.45 5.44 3.39
CA LEU A 31 2.86 5.06 3.29
C LEU A 31 3.39 5.05 1.84
N PHE A 32 2.53 4.95 0.83
CA PHE A 32 2.91 5.27 -0.54
C PHE A 32 2.66 6.74 -0.88
N ASP A 33 1.48 7.26 -0.53
CA ASP A 33 1.08 8.63 -0.85
C ASP A 33 2.10 9.66 -0.37
N MET A 34 2.48 9.60 0.91
CA MET A 34 3.39 10.56 1.55
C MET A 34 4.85 10.42 1.10
N TRP A 35 5.20 9.43 0.27
CA TRP A 35 6.52 9.39 -0.36
C TRP A 35 6.75 10.59 -1.28
N GLU A 36 5.67 11.16 -1.82
CA GLU A 36 5.73 12.37 -2.64
C GLU A 36 6.08 13.63 -1.82
N ASP A 37 5.85 13.61 -0.50
CA ASP A 37 6.12 14.74 0.39
C ASP A 37 7.61 14.93 0.71
N LEU A 38 8.46 13.95 0.36
CA LEU A 38 9.90 14.10 0.49
C LEU A 38 10.44 15.16 -0.49
N PRO A 39 11.57 15.82 -0.17
CA PRO A 39 12.13 16.89 -0.98
C PRO A 39 12.34 16.55 -2.47
N ASN A 40 12.56 15.29 -2.79
CA ASN A 40 12.76 14.80 -4.16
C ASN A 40 11.53 14.06 -4.72
N GLY A 41 10.39 14.08 -4.00
CA GLY A 41 9.20 13.32 -4.37
C GLY A 41 9.38 11.79 -4.35
N THR A 42 8.48 11.07 -4.98
CA THR A 42 8.62 9.61 -5.16
C THR A 42 9.78 9.31 -6.11
N PRO A 43 10.81 8.55 -5.69
CA PRO A 43 11.99 8.30 -6.50
C PRO A 43 11.70 7.31 -7.65
N THR A 44 12.65 7.17 -8.58
CA THR A 44 12.74 5.95 -9.40
C THR A 44 13.23 4.80 -8.52
N LEU A 45 12.80 3.57 -8.81
CA LEU A 45 13.26 2.36 -8.12
C LEU A 45 14.01 1.49 -9.12
N ALA A 46 15.23 1.09 -8.82
CA ALA A 46 16.11 0.36 -9.73
C ALA A 46 16.19 1.03 -11.14
N ASN A 47 16.26 2.36 -11.20
CA ASN A 47 16.21 3.17 -12.42
C ASN A 47 14.91 3.06 -13.24
N GLN A 48 13.85 2.49 -12.69
CA GLN A 48 12.53 2.40 -13.32
C GLN A 48 11.63 3.54 -12.84
N SER A 49 10.80 4.07 -13.76
CA SER A 49 9.85 5.15 -13.45
C SER A 49 8.71 4.65 -12.58
N VAL A 50 8.22 5.52 -11.67
CA VAL A 50 7.18 5.19 -10.70
C VAL A 50 5.96 6.09 -10.88
N ALA A 51 4.76 5.50 -10.90
CA ALA A 51 3.48 6.19 -10.70
C ALA A 51 2.99 5.89 -9.28
N ASN A 52 2.86 6.94 -8.47
CA ASN A 52 2.41 6.83 -7.09
C ASN A 52 0.88 7.00 -7.00
N LEU A 53 0.16 5.90 -7.00
CA LEU A 53 -1.30 5.85 -6.90
C LEU A 53 -1.79 5.68 -5.45
N GLY A 54 -0.95 5.97 -4.48
CA GLY A 54 -1.30 5.98 -3.06
C GLY A 54 -2.27 7.12 -2.73
N ILE A 55 -3.18 6.88 -1.79
CA ILE A 55 -4.12 7.87 -1.25
C ILE A 55 -4.12 7.79 0.27
N SER A 56 -3.68 8.86 0.93
CA SER A 56 -3.60 8.91 2.39
C SER A 56 -4.96 8.69 3.04
N GLY A 57 -4.97 7.78 4.02
CA GLY A 57 -6.16 7.48 4.80
C GLY A 57 -7.17 6.55 4.13
N VAL A 58 -6.92 6.03 2.93
CA VAL A 58 -7.82 5.11 2.25
C VAL A 58 -7.83 3.73 2.92
N SER A 59 -9.01 3.11 3.08
CA SER A 59 -9.17 1.69 3.35
C SER A 59 -9.16 0.88 2.05
N THR A 60 -8.99 -0.44 2.16
CA THR A 60 -9.08 -1.35 1.00
C THR A 60 -10.46 -1.26 0.34
N ARG A 61 -11.54 -1.25 1.16
CA ARG A 61 -12.91 -1.07 0.67
C ARG A 61 -13.05 0.25 -0.09
N GLN A 62 -12.57 1.35 0.49
CA GLN A 62 -12.65 2.66 -0.17
C GLN A 62 -11.86 2.71 -1.47
N TYR A 63 -10.66 2.11 -1.50
CA TYR A 63 -9.89 2.04 -2.75
C TYR A 63 -10.63 1.26 -3.83
N LEU A 64 -11.27 0.14 -3.46
CA LEU A 64 -12.12 -0.64 -4.36
C LEU A 64 -13.30 0.18 -4.89
N ASP A 65 -14.08 0.78 -3.98
CA ASP A 65 -15.36 1.42 -4.33
C ASP A 65 -15.18 2.76 -5.04
N VAL A 66 -14.16 3.55 -4.66
CA VAL A 66 -13.99 4.93 -5.14
C VAL A 66 -13.02 5.00 -6.33
N ILE A 67 -12.05 4.10 -6.42
CA ILE A 67 -11.00 4.15 -7.46
C ILE A 67 -11.17 3.04 -8.50
N ILE A 68 -11.31 1.81 -8.03
CA ILE A 68 -11.30 0.63 -8.91
C ILE A 68 -12.62 0.46 -9.68
N LYS A 69 -13.74 0.40 -8.97
CA LYS A 69 -15.08 0.22 -9.60
C LYS A 69 -15.41 1.32 -10.60
N PRO A 70 -15.10 2.61 -10.34
CA PRO A 70 -15.29 3.67 -11.35
C PRO A 70 -14.26 3.65 -12.49
N LYS A 71 -13.30 2.72 -12.48
CA LYS A 71 -12.27 2.54 -13.52
C LYS A 71 -11.37 3.77 -13.69
N LEU A 72 -10.93 4.35 -12.57
CA LEU A 72 -10.10 5.55 -12.58
C LEU A 72 -8.62 5.26 -12.87
N ILE A 73 -8.21 3.99 -12.82
CA ILE A 73 -6.88 3.52 -13.25
C ILE A 73 -7.02 2.98 -14.67
N THR A 74 -6.28 3.57 -15.61
CA THR A 74 -6.31 3.19 -17.02
C THR A 74 -4.97 2.65 -17.53
N HIS A 75 -3.90 2.87 -16.77
CA HIS A 75 -2.54 2.41 -17.08
C HIS A 75 -1.89 1.84 -15.84
N LEU A 76 -1.15 0.77 -16.01
CA LEU A 76 -0.36 0.13 -14.96
C LEU A 76 1.04 -0.20 -15.49
N GLY A 77 2.03 -0.17 -14.61
CA GLY A 77 3.39 -0.59 -14.90
C GLY A 77 3.54 -2.11 -14.98
N LYS A 78 4.75 -2.55 -15.28
CA LYS A 78 5.12 -3.98 -15.27
C LYS A 78 5.13 -4.56 -13.85
N HIS A 79 5.40 -3.72 -12.85
CA HIS A 79 5.45 -4.08 -11.44
C HIS A 79 4.39 -3.28 -10.69
N ILE A 80 3.51 -3.97 -9.98
CA ILE A 80 2.38 -3.36 -9.27
C ILE A 80 2.46 -3.77 -7.81
N PHE A 81 2.75 -2.81 -6.94
CA PHE A 81 2.84 -3.01 -5.50
C PHE A 81 1.56 -2.53 -4.83
N LEU A 82 0.90 -3.41 -4.07
CA LEU A 82 -0.28 -3.10 -3.27
C LEU A 82 0.11 -3.00 -1.80
N PHE A 83 -0.26 -1.89 -1.16
CA PHE A 83 0.00 -1.64 0.27
C PHE A 83 -1.29 -1.13 0.92
N LEU A 84 -2.20 -2.06 1.22
CA LEU A 84 -3.55 -1.81 1.74
C LEU A 84 -3.85 -2.74 2.93
N GLY A 85 -4.85 -2.40 3.74
CA GLY A 85 -5.38 -3.25 4.80
C GLY A 85 -5.31 -2.66 6.20
N VAL A 86 -4.25 -1.93 6.54
CA VAL A 86 -4.08 -1.40 7.91
C VAL A 86 -5.18 -0.41 8.30
N ASN A 87 -5.61 0.44 7.39
CA ASN A 87 -6.68 1.40 7.65
C ASN A 87 -8.05 0.75 7.84
N ASP A 88 -8.25 -0.43 7.28
CA ASP A 88 -9.50 -1.19 7.41
C ASP A 88 -9.76 -1.58 8.87
N ILE A 89 -8.70 -1.89 9.63
CA ILE A 89 -8.79 -2.30 11.04
C ILE A 89 -9.57 -1.27 11.88
N CYS A 90 -9.30 0.02 11.66
CA CYS A 90 -9.91 1.08 12.48
C CYS A 90 -11.06 1.82 11.78
N LYS A 91 -11.28 1.61 10.48
CA LYS A 91 -12.22 2.40 9.69
C LYS A 91 -13.44 1.65 9.22
N GLU A 92 -13.31 0.36 8.91
CA GLU A 92 -14.41 -0.41 8.33
C GLU A 92 -15.23 -1.10 9.42
N LYS A 93 -16.54 -0.82 9.44
CA LYS A 93 -17.47 -1.42 10.42
C LYS A 93 -17.55 -2.95 10.28
N GLU A 94 -17.42 -3.45 9.05
CA GLU A 94 -17.46 -4.87 8.71
C GLU A 94 -16.05 -5.47 8.60
N TYR A 95 -15.06 -4.85 9.26
CA TYR A 95 -13.70 -5.34 9.22
C TYR A 95 -13.59 -6.77 9.71
N SER A 96 -12.95 -7.57 8.89
CA SER A 96 -12.26 -8.82 9.28
C SER A 96 -11.11 -9.03 8.30
N PRO A 97 -10.05 -9.79 8.66
CA PRO A 97 -8.99 -10.13 7.71
C PRO A 97 -9.51 -10.80 6.43
N ALA A 98 -10.53 -11.65 6.57
CA ALA A 98 -11.20 -12.30 5.43
C ALA A 98 -11.87 -11.28 4.50
N LYS A 99 -12.50 -10.26 5.08
CA LYS A 99 -13.17 -9.20 4.29
C LYS A 99 -12.15 -8.33 3.55
N VAL A 100 -11.03 -8.01 4.18
CA VAL A 100 -9.92 -7.29 3.52
C VAL A 100 -9.40 -8.09 2.33
N MET A 101 -9.19 -9.41 2.49
CA MET A 101 -8.74 -10.27 1.39
C MET A 101 -9.77 -10.37 0.26
N GLU A 102 -11.07 -10.40 0.59
CA GLU A 102 -12.14 -10.36 -0.40
C GLU A 102 -12.08 -9.07 -1.25
N TRP A 103 -11.90 -7.91 -0.62
CA TRP A 103 -11.75 -6.63 -1.33
C TRP A 103 -10.45 -6.57 -2.14
N LEU A 104 -9.33 -7.08 -1.60
CA LEU A 104 -8.06 -7.18 -2.33
C LEU A 104 -8.19 -8.05 -3.59
N ASN A 105 -8.88 -9.18 -3.50
CA ASN A 105 -9.11 -10.05 -4.66
C ASN A 105 -9.92 -9.34 -5.75
N GLN A 106 -10.97 -8.59 -5.38
CA GLN A 106 -11.73 -7.78 -6.35
C GLN A 106 -10.87 -6.69 -7.00
N ILE A 107 -9.96 -6.06 -6.24
CA ILE A 107 -8.99 -5.10 -6.77
C ILE A 107 -8.07 -5.81 -7.76
N LEU A 108 -7.44 -6.91 -7.36
CA LEU A 108 -6.52 -7.70 -8.19
C LEU A 108 -7.19 -8.17 -9.49
N ASP A 109 -8.40 -8.71 -9.42
CA ASP A 109 -9.16 -9.14 -10.60
C ASP A 109 -9.33 -8.00 -11.60
N HIS A 110 -9.67 -6.80 -11.11
CA HIS A 110 -9.81 -5.63 -11.97
C HIS A 110 -8.47 -5.20 -12.57
N LEU A 111 -7.40 -5.13 -11.76
CA LEU A 111 -6.07 -4.75 -12.22
C LEU A 111 -5.52 -5.73 -13.25
N HIS A 112 -5.78 -7.04 -13.10
CA HIS A 112 -5.44 -8.05 -14.10
C HIS A 112 -6.14 -7.86 -15.46
N THR A 113 -7.35 -7.26 -15.47
CA THR A 113 -7.99 -6.92 -16.76
C THR A 113 -7.27 -5.80 -17.50
N ILE A 114 -6.59 -4.90 -16.77
CA ILE A 114 -5.82 -3.78 -17.34
C ILE A 114 -4.43 -4.23 -17.75
N SER A 115 -3.77 -5.06 -16.91
CA SER A 115 -2.39 -5.47 -17.14
C SER A 115 -2.16 -6.95 -16.75
N PRO A 116 -2.60 -7.89 -17.61
CA PRO A 116 -2.58 -9.33 -17.30
C PRO A 116 -1.17 -9.94 -17.19
N HIS A 117 -0.16 -9.25 -17.70
CA HIS A 117 1.24 -9.73 -17.73
C HIS A 117 2.15 -9.01 -16.73
N SER A 118 1.60 -8.13 -15.88
CA SER A 118 2.35 -7.48 -14.83
C SER A 118 2.63 -8.42 -13.66
N HIS A 119 3.71 -8.12 -12.93
CA HIS A 119 4.03 -8.76 -11.66
C HIS A 119 3.32 -8.04 -10.53
N TYR A 120 2.58 -8.77 -9.72
CA TYR A 120 1.79 -8.24 -8.62
C TYR A 120 2.44 -8.60 -7.29
N TYR A 121 2.51 -7.62 -6.40
CA TYR A 121 3.09 -7.74 -5.07
C TYR A 121 2.11 -7.20 -4.04
N LEU A 122 1.93 -7.93 -2.94
CA LEU A 122 1.13 -7.50 -1.78
C LEU A 122 2.07 -7.30 -0.59
N LEU A 123 2.19 -6.06 -0.13
CA LEU A 123 2.98 -5.74 1.05
C LEU A 123 2.20 -6.05 2.32
N GLU A 124 2.89 -6.66 3.25
CA GLU A 124 2.46 -6.81 4.64
C GLU A 124 2.23 -5.43 5.30
N ALA A 125 1.20 -5.28 6.13
CA ALA A 125 1.03 -4.08 6.93
C ALA A 125 2.19 -3.94 7.94
N THR A 126 2.81 -2.76 7.97
CA THR A 126 3.94 -2.47 8.87
C THR A 126 3.52 -2.43 10.34
N PRO A 127 4.45 -2.68 11.28
CA PRO A 127 4.17 -2.46 12.68
C PRO A 127 3.91 -0.98 12.95
N VAL A 128 3.33 -0.69 14.11
CA VAL A 128 3.14 0.68 14.64
C VAL A 128 3.84 0.81 15.99
N ASN A 129 4.06 2.05 16.44
CA ASN A 129 4.62 2.33 17.75
C ASN A 129 3.81 3.45 18.43
N ALA A 130 3.27 3.17 19.62
CA ALA A 130 2.48 4.10 20.42
C ALA A 130 1.24 4.70 19.70
N ILE A 131 0.64 3.98 18.75
CA ILE A 131 -0.58 4.38 18.05
C ILE A 131 -1.80 3.82 18.78
N SER A 132 -2.77 4.68 19.12
CA SER A 132 -3.96 4.31 19.87
C SER A 132 -5.09 3.69 19.04
N THR A 133 -5.08 3.88 17.70
CA THR A 133 -6.17 3.48 16.82
C THR A 133 -6.05 2.07 16.28
N VAL A 134 -4.85 1.49 16.34
CA VAL A 134 -4.54 0.13 15.87
C VAL A 134 -3.41 -0.46 16.69
N THR A 135 -3.48 -1.76 16.97
CA THR A 135 -2.46 -2.49 17.74
C THR A 135 -1.66 -3.44 16.84
N ASN A 136 -0.40 -3.72 17.21
CA ASN A 136 0.42 -4.70 16.50
C ASN A 136 -0.20 -6.12 16.52
N THR A 137 -0.96 -6.47 17.55
CA THR A 137 -1.72 -7.73 17.59
C THR A 137 -2.78 -7.79 16.46
N GLN A 138 -3.51 -6.70 16.23
CA GLN A 138 -4.49 -6.62 15.13
C GLN A 138 -3.79 -6.66 13.77
N ILE A 139 -2.68 -5.95 13.62
CA ILE A 139 -1.86 -5.97 12.40
C ILE A 139 -1.33 -7.39 12.12
N ASN A 140 -0.79 -8.07 13.12
CA ASN A 140 -0.27 -9.43 12.96
C ASN A 140 -1.39 -10.43 12.60
N THR A 141 -2.58 -10.27 13.16
CA THR A 141 -3.76 -11.08 12.79
C THR A 141 -4.13 -10.88 11.32
N LEU A 142 -4.16 -9.62 10.86
CA LEU A 142 -4.39 -9.29 9.46
C LEU A 142 -3.31 -9.91 8.56
N ASN A 143 -2.04 -9.65 8.86
CA ASN A 143 -0.90 -10.11 8.07
C ASN A 143 -0.84 -11.64 7.94
N THR A 144 -1.06 -12.34 9.05
CA THR A 144 -1.11 -13.82 9.05
C THR A 144 -2.19 -14.34 8.10
N TYR A 145 -3.37 -13.72 8.12
CA TYR A 145 -4.47 -14.12 7.24
C TYR A 145 -4.16 -13.78 5.78
N LEU A 146 -3.67 -12.58 5.49
CA LEU A 146 -3.34 -12.15 4.12
C LEU A 146 -2.24 -13.04 3.53
N LYS A 147 -1.19 -13.35 4.29
CA LYS A 147 -0.11 -14.23 3.84
C LYS A 147 -0.62 -15.63 3.50
N ALA A 148 -1.46 -16.20 4.37
CA ALA A 148 -2.01 -17.55 4.18
C ALA A 148 -3.02 -17.66 3.02
N ASN A 149 -3.63 -16.55 2.60
CA ASN A 149 -4.66 -16.51 1.56
C ASN A 149 -4.24 -15.69 0.33
N CYS A 150 -2.96 -15.26 0.25
CA CYS A 150 -2.43 -14.53 -0.90
C CYS A 150 -2.52 -15.42 -2.15
N PRO A 151 -3.08 -14.93 -3.27
CA PRO A 151 -3.10 -15.70 -4.52
C PRO A 151 -1.70 -16.10 -4.98
N GLU A 152 -1.54 -17.29 -5.55
CA GLU A 152 -0.26 -17.78 -6.07
C GLU A 152 0.35 -16.88 -7.17
N THR A 153 -0.48 -16.11 -7.86
CA THR A 153 -0.05 -15.14 -8.88
C THR A 153 0.47 -13.82 -8.30
N VAL A 154 0.42 -13.66 -6.98
CA VAL A 154 0.83 -12.45 -6.26
C VAL A 154 1.96 -12.78 -5.30
N THR A 155 3.05 -12.05 -5.37
CA THR A 155 4.17 -12.21 -4.43
C THR A 155 3.86 -11.45 -3.14
N TYR A 156 3.81 -12.16 -2.01
CA TYR A 156 3.66 -11.54 -0.69
C TYR A 156 5.02 -11.00 -0.20
N ILE A 157 5.07 -9.74 0.20
CA ILE A 157 6.29 -9.07 0.69
C ILE A 157 6.18 -8.81 2.18
N GLU A 158 7.03 -9.46 2.97
CA GLU A 158 7.11 -9.27 4.42
C GLU A 158 7.82 -7.95 4.74
N THR A 159 7.20 -7.13 5.58
CA THR A 159 7.69 -5.82 6.00
C THR A 159 8.11 -5.79 7.47
N GLN A 160 7.52 -6.64 8.32
CA GLN A 160 7.73 -6.64 9.77
C GLN A 160 9.22 -6.75 10.11
N SER A 161 9.96 -7.65 9.48
CA SER A 161 11.37 -7.91 9.77
C SER A 161 12.31 -6.73 9.48
N VAL A 162 11.92 -5.82 8.58
CA VAL A 162 12.77 -4.68 8.19
C VAL A 162 12.38 -3.38 8.87
N PHE A 163 11.16 -3.29 9.41
CA PHE A 163 10.66 -2.08 10.05
C PHE A 163 10.53 -2.17 11.57
N SER A 164 10.58 -3.39 12.16
CA SER A 164 10.48 -3.56 13.61
C SER A 164 11.76 -3.25 14.36
N ASN A 165 11.61 -2.76 15.59
CA ASN A 165 12.63 -2.77 16.63
C ASN A 165 12.68 -4.13 17.37
N SER A 166 13.48 -4.24 18.44
CA SER A 166 13.59 -5.45 19.28
C SER A 166 12.28 -5.83 19.99
N ASP A 167 11.37 -4.89 20.17
CA ASP A 167 10.09 -5.08 20.86
C ASP A 167 8.94 -5.41 19.89
N HIS A 168 9.27 -5.66 18.62
CA HIS A 168 8.32 -5.91 17.53
C HIS A 168 7.37 -4.73 17.24
N GLU A 169 7.81 -3.52 17.56
CA GLU A 169 7.12 -2.28 17.23
C GLU A 169 7.85 -1.55 16.10
N LEU A 170 7.18 -0.60 15.44
CA LEU A 170 7.82 0.23 14.42
C LEU A 170 9.04 0.95 15.01
N ASN A 171 10.19 0.77 14.38
CA ASN A 171 11.42 1.43 14.80
C ASN A 171 11.29 2.95 14.66
N LEU A 172 11.38 3.68 15.78
CA LEU A 172 11.21 5.13 15.81
C LEU A 172 12.26 5.89 14.98
N ALA A 173 13.41 5.28 14.70
CA ALA A 173 14.40 5.86 13.79
C ALA A 173 13.90 5.91 12.32
N LEU A 174 12.88 5.13 11.97
CA LEU A 174 12.36 5.01 10.61
C LEU A 174 11.04 5.76 10.40
N CYS A 175 10.50 6.44 11.41
CA CYS A 175 9.20 7.08 11.35
C CYS A 175 9.18 8.47 12.01
N THR A 176 8.12 9.22 11.75
CA THR A 176 7.90 10.57 12.29
C THR A 176 7.00 10.57 13.51
N ASP A 177 6.01 9.66 13.55
CA ASP A 177 4.90 9.69 14.51
C ASP A 177 4.50 8.28 15.03
N GLY A 178 5.35 7.27 14.79
CA GLY A 178 5.06 5.88 15.14
C GLY A 178 4.21 5.12 14.10
N LEU A 179 3.90 5.75 12.96
CA LEU A 179 3.12 5.17 11.85
C LEU A 179 3.73 5.53 10.49
N HIS A 180 3.99 6.82 10.24
CA HIS A 180 4.41 7.32 8.94
C HIS A 180 5.93 7.40 8.85
N PHE A 181 6.47 6.97 7.70
CA PHE A 181 7.90 6.91 7.49
C PHE A 181 8.53 8.31 7.40
N ASN A 182 9.74 8.42 7.94
CA ASN A 182 10.65 9.50 7.63
C ASN A 182 11.52 9.13 6.41
N GLN A 183 12.53 9.95 6.09
CA GLN A 183 13.41 9.72 4.94
C GLN A 183 14.15 8.38 5.02
N GLU A 184 14.62 7.99 6.21
CA GLU A 184 15.29 6.71 6.47
C GLU A 184 14.34 5.53 6.27
N GLY A 185 13.10 5.64 6.75
CA GLY A 185 12.07 4.64 6.55
C GLY A 185 11.72 4.44 5.07
N TYR A 186 11.65 5.51 4.30
CA TYR A 186 11.44 5.42 2.85
C TYR A 186 12.65 4.83 2.12
N GLN A 187 13.88 5.08 2.60
CA GLN A 187 15.06 4.40 2.04
C GLN A 187 15.02 2.88 2.30
N VAL A 188 14.58 2.47 3.48
CA VAL A 188 14.37 1.03 3.80
C VAL A 188 13.29 0.44 2.88
N LEU A 189 12.18 1.16 2.65
CA LEU A 189 11.13 0.73 1.74
C LEU A 189 11.65 0.60 0.31
N ALA A 190 12.38 1.59 -0.21
CA ALA A 190 12.99 1.54 -1.52
C ALA A 190 13.87 0.28 -1.69
N ASN A 191 14.79 0.07 -0.76
CA ASN A 191 15.69 -1.08 -0.77
C ASN A 191 14.93 -2.42 -0.72
N LEU A 192 13.79 -2.47 -0.01
CA LEU A 192 12.94 -3.65 0.06
C LEU A 192 12.29 -3.93 -1.29
N LEU A 193 11.66 -2.92 -1.92
CA LEU A 193 10.96 -3.09 -3.20
C LEU A 193 11.92 -3.42 -4.34
N GLU A 194 13.11 -2.81 -4.36
CA GLU A 194 14.12 -3.03 -5.41
C GLU A 194 14.61 -4.48 -5.48
N LYS A 195 14.57 -5.24 -4.38
CA LYS A 195 14.91 -6.68 -4.38
C LYS A 195 13.99 -7.50 -5.30
N TYR A 196 12.77 -7.05 -5.50
CA TYR A 196 11.76 -7.73 -6.32
C TYR A 196 11.74 -7.25 -7.78
N LEU A 197 12.43 -6.16 -8.09
CA LEU A 197 12.53 -5.62 -9.45
C LEU A 197 13.67 -6.24 -10.27
N GLN A 198 14.54 -7.00 -9.62
CA GLN A 198 15.72 -7.63 -10.25
C GLN A 198 15.47 -9.08 -10.70
N GLN A 199 14.24 -9.57 -10.58
CA GLN A 199 13.85 -10.94 -10.91
C GLN A 199 13.30 -11.07 -12.33
#